data_2f8b4207574e7141918c90ebc6fcb012
#
_entry.id   2f8b4207574e7141918c90ebc6fcb012
#
_cell.length_a   1.000
_cell.length_b   1.000
_cell.length_c   1.000
_cell.angle_alpha   90.00
_cell.angle_beta   90.00
_cell.angle_gamma   90.00
#
_symmetry.space_group_name_H-M   'P 1'
#
loop_
_entity.id
_entity.type
_entity.pdbx_description
1 polymer ?
#
loop_
_entity_poly.entity_id
_entity_poly.type
_entity_poly.pdbx_seq_one_letter_code
_entity_poly.pdbx_strand_id
1 'polypeptide(L)'
;MGPNILVTGSIAVDYILNVPGKFRDSLQASGDKIGLAVMANSRSMRFGGTAGNISYNLGLLEVPHYVMSRVGKDFADLGYAKHFESPNRHMAIDHIPNDYNASCYILNDENANQISAFYEGALGHKLDVLIRQKIKNASEITFAINAPQNPGAMKNLAQQLNELKINMIFDPGQVTSAFSKAEMEPILARSYALISNEFEFNMISKTLGRNRKELLDIVPRIITTQGGKGSLLSTKNDEKIIPVVKPREVKDTTGAGDGYRAGFLTGLINKFPLEQCCQLGAVIGSFVVETVGAQTQVFARKDVETRFETAFGTQIKIREFVS
;
A
#
# COMPACT_ATOMS: atom_id res chain seq x y z
N MET A 1 14.89 -20.44 1.79
CA MET A 1 13.63 -20.39 2.58
C MET A 1 12.54 -19.81 1.70
N GLY A 2 11.36 -20.43 1.66
CA GLY A 2 10.23 -19.95 0.87
C GLY A 2 9.74 -18.56 1.30
N PRO A 3 8.84 -17.94 0.49
CA PRO A 3 8.28 -16.64 0.81
C PRO A 3 7.41 -16.71 2.07
N ASN A 4 7.70 -15.84 3.03
CA ASN A 4 7.01 -15.81 4.33
C ASN A 4 6.06 -14.61 4.46
N ILE A 5 5.91 -13.79 3.41
CA ILE A 5 5.02 -12.65 3.34
C ILE A 5 3.99 -12.85 2.24
N LEU A 6 2.75 -12.49 2.52
CA LEU A 6 1.69 -12.33 1.51
C LEU A 6 1.28 -10.86 1.43
N VAL A 7 1.39 -10.30 0.25
CA VAL A 7 0.88 -8.96 -0.08
C VAL A 7 -0.41 -9.13 -0.86
N THR A 8 -1.52 -8.61 -0.33
CA THR A 8 -2.80 -8.55 -1.05
C THR A 8 -3.21 -7.11 -1.25
N GLY A 9 -3.91 -6.80 -2.32
CA GLY A 9 -4.34 -5.44 -2.63
C GLY A 9 -4.39 -5.17 -4.12
N SER A 10 -4.43 -3.90 -4.49
CA SER A 10 -4.54 -3.47 -5.88
C SER A 10 -3.21 -3.55 -6.64
N ILE A 11 -3.31 -3.97 -7.89
CA ILE A 11 -2.35 -3.72 -8.97
C ILE A 11 -3.08 -2.83 -9.97
N ALA A 12 -2.61 -1.61 -10.18
CA ALA A 12 -3.30 -0.61 -10.97
C ALA A 12 -2.33 0.22 -11.84
N VAL A 13 -2.89 0.94 -12.80
CA VAL A 13 -2.13 1.84 -13.67
C VAL A 13 -2.71 3.25 -13.54
N ASP A 14 -1.83 4.24 -13.37
CA ASP A 14 -2.22 5.64 -13.32
C ASP A 14 -1.96 6.30 -14.68
N TYR A 15 -3.01 6.81 -15.30
CA TYR A 15 -2.96 7.65 -16.50
C TYR A 15 -3.03 9.11 -16.09
N ILE A 16 -1.93 9.83 -16.25
CA ILE A 16 -1.80 11.21 -15.80
C ILE A 16 -1.78 12.13 -17.02
N LEU A 17 -2.72 13.07 -17.04
CA LEU A 17 -2.87 14.09 -18.06
C LEU A 17 -2.61 15.45 -17.42
N ASN A 18 -1.67 16.22 -17.94
CA ASN A 18 -1.46 17.61 -17.50
C ASN A 18 -2.14 18.55 -18.48
N VAL A 19 -2.87 19.50 -17.93
CA VAL A 19 -3.69 20.47 -18.64
C VAL A 19 -3.08 21.85 -18.41
N PRO A 20 -2.79 22.62 -19.47
CA PRO A 20 -2.36 24.01 -19.33
C PRO A 20 -3.53 24.86 -18.81
N GLY A 21 -3.19 25.86 -17.98
CA GLY A 21 -4.17 26.75 -17.37
C GLY A 21 -4.88 26.11 -16.15
N LYS A 22 -6.02 26.66 -15.80
CA LYS A 22 -6.76 26.28 -14.57
C LYS A 22 -8.08 25.66 -14.93
N PHE A 23 -8.48 24.58 -14.26
CA PHE A 23 -9.78 23.94 -14.49
C PHE A 23 -10.96 24.91 -14.38
N ARG A 24 -10.93 25.82 -13.41
CA ARG A 24 -11.99 26.79 -13.20
C ARG A 24 -12.23 27.73 -14.40
N ASP A 25 -11.18 27.99 -15.21
CA ASP A 25 -11.29 28.88 -16.36
C ASP A 25 -11.94 28.18 -17.56
N SER A 26 -11.94 26.83 -17.57
CA SER A 26 -12.57 25.96 -18.57
C SER A 26 -13.87 25.34 -18.09
N LEU A 27 -14.24 25.56 -16.83
CA LEU A 27 -15.44 25.00 -16.22
C LEU A 27 -16.67 25.76 -16.75
N GLN A 28 -17.63 25.00 -17.31
CA GLN A 28 -18.92 25.52 -17.76
C GLN A 28 -20.00 25.01 -16.80
N ALA A 29 -20.79 25.92 -16.24
CA ALA A 29 -21.92 25.59 -15.38
C ALA A 29 -23.19 26.28 -15.87
N SER A 30 -24.29 25.52 -15.98
CA SER A 30 -25.62 26.02 -16.33
C SER A 30 -26.68 25.23 -15.54
N GLY A 31 -27.21 25.86 -14.50
CA GLY A 31 -28.07 25.18 -13.52
C GLY A 31 -27.30 24.04 -12.85
N ASP A 32 -27.90 22.83 -12.83
CA ASP A 32 -27.27 21.64 -12.25
C ASP A 32 -26.29 20.92 -13.19
N LYS A 33 -26.07 21.47 -14.39
CA LYS A 33 -25.14 20.89 -15.38
C LYS A 33 -23.78 21.51 -15.26
N ILE A 34 -22.76 20.66 -15.15
CA ILE A 34 -21.36 21.02 -15.13
C ILE A 34 -20.67 20.33 -16.30
N GLY A 35 -19.92 21.08 -17.09
CA GLY A 35 -19.07 20.57 -18.18
C GLY A 35 -17.64 21.06 -18.01
N LEU A 36 -16.68 20.18 -18.25
CA LEU A 36 -15.27 20.51 -18.31
C LEU A 36 -14.70 19.91 -19.59
N ALA A 37 -14.22 20.75 -20.50
CA ALA A 37 -13.53 20.32 -21.72
C ALA A 37 -12.16 20.99 -21.74
N VAL A 38 -11.12 20.19 -21.68
CA VAL A 38 -9.73 20.66 -21.61
C VAL A 38 -8.85 19.89 -22.60
N MET A 39 -7.82 20.56 -23.11
CA MET A 39 -6.78 19.91 -23.92
C MET A 39 -5.56 19.65 -23.05
N ALA A 40 -5.19 18.39 -22.90
CA ALA A 40 -3.95 18.03 -22.21
C ALA A 40 -2.73 18.28 -23.11
N ASN A 41 -1.66 18.82 -22.54
CA ASN A 41 -0.38 19.05 -23.22
C ASN A 41 0.62 17.89 -22.99
N SER A 42 0.35 17.00 -22.03
CA SER A 42 1.15 15.81 -21.81
C SER A 42 0.33 14.66 -21.27
N ARG A 43 0.78 13.44 -21.56
CA ARG A 43 0.24 12.20 -21.02
C ARG A 43 1.38 11.34 -20.52
N SER A 44 1.24 10.79 -19.33
CA SER A 44 2.11 9.74 -18.81
C SER A 44 1.29 8.58 -18.28
N MET A 45 1.91 7.40 -18.27
CA MET A 45 1.37 6.20 -17.63
C MET A 45 2.37 5.75 -16.57
N ARG A 46 1.88 5.36 -15.40
CA ARG A 46 2.71 4.87 -14.30
C ARG A 46 2.11 3.62 -13.70
N PHE A 47 2.98 2.71 -13.30
CA PHE A 47 2.58 1.55 -12.53
C PHE A 47 2.33 1.93 -11.08
N GLY A 48 1.24 1.38 -10.52
CA GLY A 48 0.73 1.73 -9.20
C GLY A 48 -0.09 0.61 -8.59
N GLY A 49 -0.99 0.99 -7.69
CA GLY A 49 -1.75 0.08 -6.86
C GLY A 49 -0.98 -0.33 -5.61
N THR A 50 -1.67 -0.43 -4.48
CA THR A 50 -1.04 -0.61 -3.16
C THR A 50 -0.24 -1.90 -3.07
N ALA A 51 -0.78 -3.05 -3.54
CA ALA A 51 -0.01 -4.29 -3.56
C ALA A 51 1.16 -4.22 -4.55
N GLY A 52 0.98 -3.56 -5.70
CA GLY A 52 2.04 -3.31 -6.66
C GLY A 52 3.19 -2.54 -6.05
N ASN A 53 2.90 -1.42 -5.39
CA ASN A 53 3.88 -0.54 -4.78
C ASN A 53 4.62 -1.21 -3.61
N ILE A 54 3.89 -1.89 -2.71
CA ILE A 54 4.49 -2.63 -1.59
C ILE A 54 5.43 -3.71 -2.13
N SER A 55 4.95 -4.51 -3.08
CA SER A 55 5.72 -5.59 -3.68
C SER A 55 6.94 -5.10 -4.45
N TYR A 56 6.85 -3.96 -5.13
CA TYR A 56 8.00 -3.35 -5.80
C TYR A 56 9.13 -3.06 -4.81
N ASN A 57 8.82 -2.42 -3.69
CA ASN A 57 9.79 -2.09 -2.65
C ASN A 57 10.35 -3.36 -1.95
N LEU A 58 9.51 -4.38 -1.69
CA LEU A 58 9.99 -5.67 -1.17
C LEU A 58 10.95 -6.37 -2.17
N GLY A 59 10.68 -6.23 -3.47
CA GLY A 59 11.56 -6.73 -4.52
C GLY A 59 12.94 -6.07 -4.51
N LEU A 60 13.00 -4.73 -4.33
CA LEU A 60 14.27 -3.99 -4.18
C LEU A 60 15.04 -4.41 -2.92
N LEU A 61 14.33 -4.75 -1.84
CA LEU A 61 14.91 -5.28 -0.61
C LEU A 61 15.27 -6.77 -0.71
N GLU A 62 15.01 -7.40 -1.85
CA GLU A 62 15.21 -8.83 -2.10
C GLU A 62 14.50 -9.73 -1.08
N VAL A 63 13.34 -9.31 -0.59
CA VAL A 63 12.52 -10.06 0.35
C VAL A 63 11.55 -10.98 -0.42
N PRO A 64 11.64 -12.32 -0.26
CA PRO A 64 10.73 -13.23 -0.90
C PRO A 64 9.29 -13.06 -0.39
N HIS A 65 8.34 -12.88 -1.32
CA HIS A 65 6.94 -12.67 -0.98
C HIS A 65 5.99 -13.15 -2.07
N TYR A 66 4.77 -13.49 -1.67
CA TYR A 66 3.66 -13.70 -2.57
C TYR A 66 2.90 -12.40 -2.80
N VAL A 67 2.43 -12.21 -4.04
CA VAL A 67 1.49 -11.12 -4.39
C VAL A 67 0.19 -11.74 -4.86
N MET A 68 -0.90 -11.43 -4.18
CA MET A 68 -2.23 -11.89 -4.52
C MET A 68 -3.11 -10.69 -4.90
N SER A 69 -3.53 -10.66 -6.15
CA SER A 69 -4.35 -9.60 -6.74
C SER A 69 -5.12 -10.13 -7.94
N ARG A 70 -5.89 -9.27 -8.58
CA ARG A 70 -6.55 -9.55 -9.86
C ARG A 70 -6.10 -8.53 -10.88
N VAL A 71 -5.83 -9.01 -12.10
CA VAL A 71 -5.38 -8.19 -13.22
C VAL A 71 -6.25 -8.45 -14.44
N GLY A 72 -6.38 -7.45 -15.28
CA GLY A 72 -7.15 -7.51 -16.50
C GLY A 72 -6.37 -8.09 -17.67
N LYS A 73 -7.05 -8.17 -18.83
CA LYS A 73 -6.51 -8.69 -20.08
C LYS A 73 -5.32 -7.90 -20.62
N ASP A 74 -5.20 -6.65 -20.25
CA ASP A 74 -4.17 -5.69 -20.70
C ASP A 74 -2.91 -5.68 -19.82
N PHE A 75 -2.85 -6.48 -18.77
CA PHE A 75 -1.73 -6.50 -17.81
C PHE A 75 -0.36 -6.71 -18.47
N ALA A 76 -0.27 -7.63 -19.42
CA ALA A 76 0.96 -7.89 -20.16
C ALA A 76 1.23 -6.78 -21.20
N ASP A 77 0.21 -6.36 -21.96
CA ASP A 77 0.33 -5.37 -23.03
C ASP A 77 0.72 -3.98 -22.52
N LEU A 78 0.30 -3.63 -21.30
CA LEU A 78 0.74 -2.42 -20.58
C LEU A 78 2.23 -2.48 -20.19
N GLY A 79 2.86 -3.65 -20.27
CA GLY A 79 4.23 -3.86 -19.81
C GLY A 79 4.36 -4.06 -18.29
N TYR A 80 3.24 -4.08 -17.56
CA TYR A 80 3.27 -4.23 -16.11
C TYR A 80 3.82 -5.61 -15.71
N ALA A 81 3.46 -6.66 -16.41
CA ALA A 81 3.99 -8.01 -16.14
C ALA A 81 5.53 -8.02 -16.17
N LYS A 82 6.13 -7.44 -17.20
CA LYS A 82 7.59 -7.33 -17.35
C LYS A 82 8.23 -6.45 -16.28
N HIS A 83 7.64 -5.28 -16.02
CA HIS A 83 8.11 -4.37 -14.95
C HIS A 83 8.09 -5.04 -13.58
N PHE A 84 7.17 -5.98 -13.40
CA PHE A 84 6.91 -6.66 -12.15
C PHE A 84 7.71 -7.97 -11.97
N GLU A 85 8.56 -8.34 -12.93
CA GLU A 85 9.43 -9.51 -12.81
C GLU A 85 10.47 -9.32 -11.72
N SER A 86 10.60 -10.30 -10.85
CA SER A 86 11.61 -10.35 -9.79
C SER A 86 11.72 -11.78 -9.26
N PRO A 87 12.94 -12.32 -9.03
CA PRO A 87 13.11 -13.65 -8.47
C PRO A 87 12.51 -13.81 -7.06
N ASN A 88 12.33 -12.72 -6.36
CA ASN A 88 11.79 -12.70 -5.00
C ASN A 88 10.28 -12.50 -4.94
N ARG A 89 9.60 -12.39 -6.10
CA ARG A 89 8.15 -12.13 -6.20
C ARG A 89 7.44 -13.34 -6.78
N HIS A 90 6.57 -13.95 -5.99
CA HIS A 90 5.78 -15.12 -6.39
C HIS A 90 4.35 -14.67 -6.66
N MET A 91 3.95 -14.77 -7.92
CA MET A 91 2.67 -14.28 -8.41
C MET A 91 1.54 -15.26 -8.11
N ALA A 92 0.61 -14.87 -7.26
CA ALA A 92 -0.66 -15.56 -6.96
C ALA A 92 -1.84 -14.77 -7.56
N ILE A 93 -1.71 -14.35 -8.80
CA ILE A 93 -2.62 -13.42 -9.49
C ILE A 93 -3.74 -14.18 -10.20
N ASP A 94 -4.95 -13.60 -10.20
CA ASP A 94 -6.06 -14.00 -11.05
C ASP A 94 -6.13 -13.10 -12.28
N HIS A 95 -6.17 -13.71 -13.46
CA HIS A 95 -6.40 -13.01 -14.72
C HIS A 95 -7.89 -12.98 -15.04
N ILE A 96 -8.44 -11.81 -15.26
CA ILE A 96 -9.83 -11.58 -15.63
C ILE A 96 -9.88 -11.25 -17.14
N PRO A 97 -10.17 -12.22 -18.02
CA PRO A 97 -9.97 -12.07 -19.46
C PRO A 97 -10.95 -11.08 -20.12
N ASN A 98 -12.07 -10.80 -19.48
CA ASN A 98 -13.13 -9.95 -20.05
C ASN A 98 -13.14 -8.54 -19.45
N ASP A 99 -12.09 -8.17 -18.68
CA ASP A 99 -11.99 -6.85 -18.08
C ASP A 99 -10.56 -6.27 -18.24
N TYR A 100 -10.42 -4.99 -17.95
CA TYR A 100 -9.13 -4.29 -17.94
C TYR A 100 -8.54 -4.24 -16.54
N ASN A 101 -7.26 -3.91 -16.45
CA ASN A 101 -6.63 -3.60 -15.17
C ASN A 101 -7.35 -2.44 -14.46
N ALA A 102 -7.29 -2.45 -13.14
CA ALA A 102 -7.63 -1.27 -12.37
C ALA A 102 -6.78 -0.09 -12.83
N SER A 103 -7.41 1.06 -12.98
CA SER A 103 -6.72 2.25 -13.44
C SER A 103 -7.27 3.51 -12.78
N CYS A 104 -6.40 4.48 -12.59
CA CYS A 104 -6.75 5.83 -12.16
C CYS A 104 -6.47 6.81 -13.31
N TYR A 105 -7.47 7.58 -13.70
CA TYR A 105 -7.36 8.65 -14.68
C TYR A 105 -7.25 9.96 -13.92
N ILE A 106 -6.12 10.63 -14.05
CA ILE A 106 -5.76 11.81 -13.27
C ILE A 106 -5.55 12.98 -14.22
N LEU A 107 -6.30 14.05 -14.03
CA LEU A 107 -6.09 15.31 -14.70
C LEU A 107 -5.49 16.29 -13.68
N ASN A 108 -4.39 16.92 -14.01
CA ASN A 108 -3.77 17.97 -13.22
C ASN A 108 -3.78 19.29 -13.99
N ASP A 109 -4.10 20.40 -13.33
CA ASP A 109 -3.96 21.74 -13.85
C ASP A 109 -2.66 22.42 -13.36
N GLU A 110 -2.36 23.62 -13.86
CA GLU A 110 -1.16 24.39 -13.49
C GLU A 110 -1.09 24.79 -12.01
N ASN A 111 -2.23 24.82 -11.31
CA ASN A 111 -2.30 25.12 -9.88
C ASN A 111 -2.26 23.87 -9.00
N ALA A 112 -1.88 22.72 -9.56
CA ALA A 112 -1.90 21.42 -8.89
C ALA A 112 -3.30 20.97 -8.39
N ASN A 113 -4.39 21.54 -8.97
CA ASN A 113 -5.70 20.97 -8.75
C ASN A 113 -5.80 19.65 -9.52
N GLN A 114 -6.48 18.68 -8.93
CA GLN A 114 -6.60 17.34 -9.47
C GLN A 114 -8.06 16.92 -9.62
N ILE A 115 -8.38 16.34 -10.76
CA ILE A 115 -9.61 15.58 -10.99
C ILE A 115 -9.20 14.15 -11.24
N SER A 116 -9.77 13.22 -10.45
CA SER A 116 -9.41 11.81 -10.54
C SER A 116 -10.66 10.95 -10.70
N ALA A 117 -10.55 9.94 -11.57
CA ALA A 117 -11.56 8.89 -11.74
C ALA A 117 -10.87 7.52 -11.61
N PHE A 118 -11.34 6.70 -10.68
CA PHE A 118 -10.83 5.36 -10.48
C PHE A 118 -11.76 4.32 -11.11
N TYR A 119 -11.20 3.47 -11.96
CA TYR A 119 -11.84 2.32 -12.57
C TYR A 119 -11.34 1.05 -11.89
N GLU A 120 -12.22 0.34 -11.21
CA GLU A 120 -11.82 -0.89 -10.48
C GLU A 120 -11.42 -2.03 -11.41
N GLY A 121 -12.05 -2.14 -12.59
CA GLY A 121 -11.77 -3.19 -13.56
C GLY A 121 -11.74 -4.59 -12.93
N ALA A 122 -10.69 -5.32 -13.23
CA ALA A 122 -10.48 -6.68 -12.71
C ALA A 122 -10.55 -6.78 -11.18
N LEU A 123 -10.19 -5.73 -10.43
CA LEU A 123 -10.30 -5.71 -8.96
C LEU A 123 -11.73 -5.73 -8.46
N GLY A 124 -12.69 -5.22 -9.23
CA GLY A 124 -14.12 -5.18 -8.87
C GLY A 124 -14.78 -6.55 -8.88
N HIS A 125 -14.19 -7.55 -9.53
CA HIS A 125 -14.73 -8.90 -9.55
C HIS A 125 -14.65 -9.56 -8.18
N LYS A 126 -15.63 -10.42 -7.87
CA LYS A 126 -15.63 -11.19 -6.61
C LYS A 126 -14.41 -12.09 -6.56
N LEU A 127 -13.80 -12.14 -5.38
CA LEU A 127 -12.69 -13.05 -5.09
C LEU A 127 -13.25 -14.32 -4.44
N ASP A 128 -13.42 -15.37 -5.23
CA ASP A 128 -13.85 -16.67 -4.75
C ASP A 128 -12.67 -17.64 -4.53
N VAL A 129 -11.43 -17.15 -4.77
CA VAL A 129 -10.23 -17.98 -4.72
C VAL A 129 -9.67 -18.08 -3.30
N LEU A 130 -9.42 -19.30 -2.88
CA LEU A 130 -8.80 -19.57 -1.59
C LEU A 130 -7.28 -19.39 -1.68
N ILE A 131 -6.69 -18.79 -0.64
CA ILE A 131 -5.23 -18.64 -0.51
C ILE A 131 -4.55 -20.00 -0.72
N ARG A 132 -5.09 -21.07 -0.13
CA ARG A 132 -4.56 -22.44 -0.28
C ARG A 132 -4.60 -22.99 -1.69
N GLN A 133 -5.47 -22.50 -2.56
CA GLN A 133 -5.54 -22.92 -3.96
C GLN A 133 -4.44 -22.27 -4.81
N LYS A 134 -4.08 -21.03 -4.46
CA LYS A 134 -3.05 -20.25 -5.17
C LYS A 134 -1.64 -20.47 -4.62
N ILE A 135 -1.54 -20.72 -3.32
CA ILE A 135 -0.27 -20.83 -2.62
C ILE A 135 -0.20 -22.19 -1.92
N LYS A 136 0.57 -23.11 -2.52
CA LYS A 136 0.70 -24.50 -2.00
C LYS A 136 1.22 -24.54 -0.55
N ASN A 137 2.20 -23.67 -0.25
CA ASN A 137 2.84 -23.61 1.06
C ASN A 137 2.29 -22.45 1.91
N ALA A 138 0.97 -22.22 1.90
CA ALA A 138 0.35 -21.12 2.63
C ALA A 138 0.66 -21.16 4.15
N SER A 139 0.96 -22.32 4.70
CA SER A 139 1.37 -22.48 6.11
C SER A 139 2.75 -21.90 6.45
N GLU A 140 3.57 -21.62 5.47
CA GLU A 140 4.89 -20.98 5.65
C GLU A 140 4.78 -19.44 5.73
N ILE A 141 3.64 -18.88 5.36
CA ILE A 141 3.39 -17.44 5.43
C ILE A 141 3.26 -17.05 6.91
N THR A 142 4.13 -16.15 7.35
CA THR A 142 4.13 -15.65 8.73
C THR A 142 3.33 -14.37 8.88
N PHE A 143 3.43 -13.48 7.88
CA PHE A 143 2.75 -12.19 7.86
C PHE A 143 2.05 -11.97 6.52
N ALA A 144 0.89 -11.34 6.59
CA ALA A 144 0.18 -10.85 5.42
C ALA A 144 -0.23 -9.40 5.62
N ILE A 145 -0.18 -8.61 4.54
CA ILE A 145 -0.85 -7.31 4.51
C ILE A 145 -2.10 -7.42 3.66
N ASN A 146 -3.24 -7.07 4.27
CA ASN A 146 -4.53 -6.95 3.59
C ASN A 146 -4.73 -5.47 3.23
N ALA A 147 -4.14 -5.09 2.09
CA ALA A 147 -4.08 -3.73 1.59
C ALA A 147 -5.29 -3.40 0.69
N PRO A 148 -5.55 -2.11 0.40
CA PRO A 148 -6.76 -1.65 -0.27
C PRO A 148 -7.08 -2.35 -1.59
N GLN A 149 -8.28 -2.88 -1.65
CA GLN A 149 -8.94 -3.47 -2.81
C GLN A 149 -10.46 -3.52 -2.56
N ASN A 150 -11.21 -4.28 -3.35
CA ASN A 150 -12.64 -4.46 -3.10
C ASN A 150 -12.92 -4.88 -1.64
N PRO A 151 -13.81 -4.18 -0.90
CA PRO A 151 -14.06 -4.46 0.52
C PRO A 151 -14.54 -5.89 0.80
N GLY A 152 -15.32 -6.47 -0.13
CA GLY A 152 -15.76 -7.86 -0.03
C GLY A 152 -14.61 -8.85 -0.09
N ALA A 153 -13.63 -8.60 -0.98
CA ALA A 153 -12.40 -9.37 -1.07
C ALA A 153 -11.56 -9.22 0.21
N MET A 154 -11.42 -8.01 0.75
CA MET A 154 -10.68 -7.76 1.99
C MET A 154 -11.28 -8.51 3.18
N LYS A 155 -12.63 -8.57 3.28
CA LYS A 155 -13.33 -9.34 4.31
C LYS A 155 -13.07 -10.85 4.17
N ASN A 156 -13.20 -11.37 2.97
CA ASN A 156 -12.94 -12.78 2.68
C ASN A 156 -11.48 -13.15 3.01
N LEU A 157 -10.51 -12.35 2.58
CA LEU A 157 -9.10 -12.56 2.89
C LEU A 157 -8.81 -12.50 4.39
N ALA A 158 -9.42 -11.56 5.11
CA ALA A 158 -9.26 -11.48 6.57
C ALA A 158 -9.74 -12.75 7.28
N GLN A 159 -10.83 -13.34 6.81
CA GLN A 159 -11.31 -14.64 7.32
C GLN A 159 -10.32 -15.76 7.02
N GLN A 160 -9.86 -15.89 5.77
CA GLN A 160 -8.90 -16.93 5.37
C GLN A 160 -7.57 -16.82 6.13
N LEU A 161 -7.04 -15.60 6.29
CA LEU A 161 -5.79 -15.34 7.01
C LEU A 161 -5.91 -15.76 8.48
N ASN A 162 -7.06 -15.50 9.10
CA ASN A 162 -7.33 -15.95 10.47
C ASN A 162 -7.43 -17.48 10.59
N GLU A 163 -8.11 -18.14 9.64
CA GLU A 163 -8.21 -19.62 9.61
C GLU A 163 -6.84 -20.29 9.40
N LEU A 164 -5.96 -19.64 8.64
CA LEU A 164 -4.58 -20.07 8.38
C LEU A 164 -3.62 -19.68 9.52
N LYS A 165 -4.08 -18.91 10.52
CA LYS A 165 -3.28 -18.37 11.63
C LYS A 165 -2.11 -17.49 11.14
N ILE A 166 -2.30 -16.79 10.05
CA ILE A 166 -1.33 -15.84 9.49
C ILE A 166 -1.52 -14.48 10.17
N ASN A 167 -0.44 -13.87 10.63
CA ASN A 167 -0.46 -12.55 11.25
C ASN A 167 -0.83 -11.48 10.22
N MET A 168 -2.05 -10.97 10.28
CA MET A 168 -2.56 -10.00 9.33
C MET A 168 -2.30 -8.57 9.78
N ILE A 169 -1.65 -7.77 8.91
CA ILE A 169 -1.65 -6.32 8.98
C ILE A 169 -2.87 -5.85 8.19
N PHE A 170 -3.81 -5.19 8.85
CA PHE A 170 -4.97 -4.61 8.18
C PHE A 170 -4.68 -3.18 7.78
N ASP A 171 -4.83 -2.90 6.49
CA ASP A 171 -4.60 -1.61 5.86
C ASP A 171 -5.80 -1.27 4.96
N PRO A 172 -6.85 -0.65 5.50
CA PRO A 172 -8.02 -0.34 4.69
C PRO A 172 -7.79 0.82 3.72
N GLY A 173 -6.80 1.68 3.96
CA GLY A 173 -6.43 2.77 3.08
C GLY A 173 -7.63 3.60 2.61
N GLN A 174 -7.66 3.92 1.32
CA GLN A 174 -8.72 4.73 0.71
C GLN A 174 -10.11 4.08 0.73
N VAL A 175 -10.24 2.77 0.97
CA VAL A 175 -11.55 2.10 1.06
C VAL A 175 -12.11 2.03 2.49
N THR A 176 -11.48 2.69 3.45
CA THR A 176 -11.90 2.75 4.86
C THR A 176 -13.39 3.12 5.01
N SER A 177 -13.88 4.07 4.22
CA SER A 177 -15.29 4.51 4.27
C SER A 177 -16.31 3.47 3.83
N ALA A 178 -15.87 2.42 3.13
CA ALA A 178 -16.74 1.35 2.64
C ALA A 178 -17.04 0.28 3.69
N PHE A 179 -16.40 0.35 4.87
CA PHE A 179 -16.64 -0.59 5.95
C PHE A 179 -17.59 -0.01 6.99
N SER A 180 -18.63 -0.77 7.34
CA SER A 180 -19.44 -0.51 8.52
C SER A 180 -18.70 -0.93 9.81
N LYS A 181 -19.18 -0.46 10.97
CA LYS A 181 -18.67 -0.89 12.28
C LYS A 181 -18.71 -2.41 12.43
N ALA A 182 -19.83 -3.03 12.08
CA ALA A 182 -20.04 -4.48 12.20
C ALA A 182 -19.08 -5.31 11.34
N GLU A 183 -18.57 -4.75 10.24
CA GLU A 183 -17.60 -5.40 9.35
C GLU A 183 -16.17 -5.17 9.79
N MET A 184 -15.85 -3.95 10.24
CA MET A 184 -14.47 -3.55 10.57
C MET A 184 -14.01 -4.12 11.92
N GLU A 185 -14.88 -4.11 12.94
CA GLU A 185 -14.53 -4.52 14.31
C GLU A 185 -14.03 -6.00 14.38
N PRO A 186 -14.68 -6.99 13.73
CA PRO A 186 -14.17 -8.36 13.70
C PRO A 186 -12.86 -8.54 12.93
N ILE A 187 -12.60 -7.71 11.90
CA ILE A 187 -11.34 -7.73 11.16
C ILE A 187 -10.22 -7.25 12.07
N LEU A 188 -10.41 -6.09 12.73
CA LEU A 188 -9.43 -5.53 13.66
C LEU A 188 -9.11 -6.47 14.82
N ALA A 189 -10.11 -7.13 15.39
CA ALA A 189 -9.95 -8.08 16.50
C ALA A 189 -9.06 -9.28 16.15
N ARG A 190 -8.93 -9.60 14.87
CA ARG A 190 -8.11 -10.71 14.35
C ARG A 190 -6.81 -10.22 13.72
N SER A 191 -6.57 -8.92 13.71
CA SER A 191 -5.38 -8.33 13.10
C SER A 191 -4.20 -8.31 14.05
N TYR A 192 -3.02 -8.58 13.53
CA TYR A 192 -1.75 -8.37 14.22
C TYR A 192 -1.49 -6.89 14.46
N ALA A 193 -1.83 -6.06 13.47
CA ALA A 193 -1.70 -4.61 13.53
C ALA A 193 -2.70 -3.92 12.58
N LEU A 194 -3.10 -2.71 12.93
CA LEU A 194 -3.72 -1.74 12.03
C LEU A 194 -2.64 -0.77 11.55
N ILE A 195 -2.56 -0.55 10.25
CA ILE A 195 -1.76 0.51 9.66
C ILE A 195 -2.66 1.45 8.86
N SER A 196 -2.49 2.77 9.04
CA SER A 196 -3.30 3.79 8.37
C SER A 196 -2.56 5.13 8.37
N ASN A 197 -2.98 6.06 7.53
CA ASN A 197 -2.59 7.45 7.71
C ASN A 197 -3.51 8.14 8.76
N GLU A 198 -3.19 9.39 9.11
CA GLU A 198 -3.92 10.16 10.13
C GLU A 198 -5.40 10.38 9.75
N PHE A 199 -5.68 10.63 8.47
CA PHE A 199 -7.04 10.82 7.98
C PHE A 199 -7.85 9.52 8.05
N GLU A 200 -7.30 8.42 7.58
CA GLU A 200 -7.89 7.08 7.64
C GLU A 200 -8.14 6.65 9.09
N PHE A 201 -7.16 6.87 9.97
CA PHE A 201 -7.30 6.58 11.39
C PHE A 201 -8.48 7.33 12.03
N ASN A 202 -8.61 8.63 11.74
CA ASN A 202 -9.73 9.42 12.23
C ASN A 202 -11.08 8.92 11.71
N MET A 203 -11.13 8.46 10.47
CA MET A 203 -12.32 7.84 9.88
C MET A 203 -12.66 6.52 10.58
N ILE A 204 -11.68 5.64 10.83
CA ILE A 204 -11.85 4.39 11.58
C ILE A 204 -12.39 4.67 12.99
N SER A 205 -11.74 5.60 13.68
CA SER A 205 -12.14 6.03 15.03
C SER A 205 -13.59 6.50 15.08
N LYS A 206 -13.99 7.32 14.09
CA LYS A 206 -15.36 7.82 13.95
C LYS A 206 -16.36 6.69 13.66
N THR A 207 -16.04 5.81 12.71
CA THR A 207 -16.90 4.68 12.31
C THR A 207 -17.14 3.73 13.47
N LEU A 208 -16.13 3.46 14.28
CA LEU A 208 -16.23 2.55 15.42
C LEU A 208 -16.78 3.24 16.68
N GLY A 209 -16.76 4.57 16.74
CA GLY A 209 -17.10 5.34 17.94
C GLY A 209 -16.11 5.09 19.08
N ARG A 210 -14.81 4.93 18.74
CA ARG A 210 -13.76 4.59 19.71
C ARG A 210 -12.53 5.47 19.52
N ASN A 211 -11.94 5.90 20.62
CA ASN A 211 -10.63 6.57 20.62
C ASN A 211 -9.49 5.56 20.47
N ARG A 212 -8.24 6.04 20.32
CA ARG A 212 -7.06 5.21 20.12
C ARG A 212 -6.86 4.18 21.24
N LYS A 213 -7.04 4.56 22.49
CA LYS A 213 -6.87 3.67 23.64
C LYS A 213 -7.89 2.54 23.63
N GLU A 214 -9.14 2.85 23.32
CA GLU A 214 -10.22 1.85 23.19
C GLU A 214 -10.03 0.95 21.98
N LEU A 215 -9.43 1.45 20.88
CA LEU A 215 -9.07 0.64 19.72
C LEU A 215 -7.95 -0.34 20.03
N LEU A 216 -7.02 0.01 20.92
CA LEU A 216 -5.95 -0.90 21.35
C LEU A 216 -6.48 -2.07 22.21
N ASP A 217 -7.72 -2.03 22.69
CA ASP A 217 -8.38 -3.19 23.30
C ASP A 217 -8.86 -4.20 22.25
N ILE A 218 -9.02 -3.76 20.99
CA ILE A 218 -9.46 -4.60 19.87
C ILE A 218 -8.26 -5.07 19.05
N VAL A 219 -7.39 -4.16 18.61
CA VAL A 219 -6.19 -4.46 17.82
C VAL A 219 -4.93 -4.11 18.62
N PRO A 220 -4.01 -5.06 18.84
CA PRO A 220 -2.93 -4.87 19.81
C PRO A 220 -1.87 -3.83 19.39
N ARG A 221 -1.85 -3.42 18.12
CA ARG A 221 -0.87 -2.48 17.56
C ARG A 221 -1.53 -1.57 16.55
N ILE A 222 -1.28 -0.27 16.68
CA ILE A 222 -1.76 0.75 15.73
C ILE A 222 -0.57 1.55 15.25
N ILE A 223 -0.36 1.58 13.95
CA ILE A 223 0.64 2.41 13.29
C ILE A 223 -0.09 3.49 12.48
N THR A 224 0.16 4.76 12.81
CA THR A 224 -0.45 5.89 12.11
C THR A 224 0.63 6.72 11.44
N THR A 225 0.70 6.71 10.11
CA THR A 225 1.63 7.56 9.35
C THR A 225 1.10 8.98 9.27
N GLN A 226 1.98 9.98 9.42
CA GLN A 226 1.64 11.40 9.52
C GLN A 226 2.44 12.25 8.52
N GLY A 227 2.81 11.65 7.38
CA GLY A 227 3.58 12.32 6.33
C GLY A 227 4.89 12.89 6.86
N GLY A 228 5.15 14.17 6.62
CA GLY A 228 6.37 14.86 7.06
C GLY A 228 6.56 14.96 8.58
N LYS A 229 5.56 14.56 9.39
CA LYS A 229 5.67 14.49 10.86
C LYS A 229 6.17 13.12 11.35
N GLY A 230 6.34 12.14 10.44
CA GLY A 230 6.76 10.79 10.79
C GLY A 230 5.59 9.83 11.00
N SER A 231 5.64 9.00 12.03
CA SER A 231 4.56 8.08 12.37
C SER A 231 4.45 7.84 13.87
N LEU A 232 3.28 7.38 14.31
CA LEU A 232 2.97 7.04 15.67
C LEU A 232 2.75 5.53 15.77
N LEU A 233 3.57 4.85 16.56
CA LEU A 233 3.38 3.46 16.97
C LEU A 233 2.70 3.44 18.33
N SER A 234 1.51 2.87 18.42
CA SER A 234 0.77 2.73 19.67
C SER A 234 0.52 1.26 19.99
N THR A 235 0.78 0.88 21.23
CA THR A 235 0.46 -0.42 21.84
C THR A 235 -0.29 -0.17 23.14
N LYS A 236 -0.80 -1.23 23.78
CA LYS A 236 -1.45 -1.06 25.11
C LYS A 236 -0.55 -0.43 26.17
N ASN A 237 0.77 -0.67 26.07
CA ASN A 237 1.73 -0.32 27.13
C ASN A 237 2.60 0.90 26.79
N ASP A 238 2.67 1.28 25.51
CA ASP A 238 3.63 2.29 25.07
C ASP A 238 3.15 2.99 23.80
N GLU A 239 3.54 4.24 23.66
CA GLU A 239 3.33 5.08 22.48
C GLU A 239 4.66 5.70 22.07
N LYS A 240 5.06 5.50 20.82
CA LYS A 240 6.34 5.97 20.29
C LYS A 240 6.16 6.78 19.01
N ILE A 241 6.70 7.97 19.01
CA ILE A 241 6.81 8.79 17.81
C ILE A 241 8.06 8.36 17.07
N ILE A 242 7.88 7.95 15.82
CA ILE A 242 8.97 7.64 14.91
C ILE A 242 9.19 8.85 14.02
N PRO A 243 10.35 9.51 14.12
CA PRO A 243 10.62 10.70 13.34
C PRO A 243 10.65 10.39 11.83
N VAL A 244 10.31 11.39 11.02
CA VAL A 244 10.49 11.29 9.58
C VAL A 244 11.96 11.18 9.23
N VAL A 245 12.30 10.31 8.29
CA VAL A 245 13.64 10.27 7.71
C VAL A 245 13.71 11.31 6.59
N LYS A 246 14.61 12.28 6.73
CA LYS A 246 14.75 13.37 5.76
C LYS A 246 15.23 12.82 4.41
N PRO A 247 14.44 12.96 3.33
CA PRO A 247 14.88 12.60 1.99
C PRO A 247 15.93 13.62 1.48
N ARG A 248 16.65 13.27 0.42
CA ARG A 248 17.53 14.20 -0.27
C ARG A 248 16.74 15.36 -0.89
N GLU A 249 15.61 15.01 -1.50
CA GLU A 249 14.68 15.93 -2.13
C GLU A 249 13.28 15.29 -2.13
N VAL A 250 12.22 16.07 -2.02
CA VAL A 250 10.85 15.59 -2.19
C VAL A 250 10.38 15.93 -3.59
N LYS A 251 10.19 14.90 -4.44
CA LYS A 251 9.70 15.05 -5.81
C LYS A 251 8.23 14.65 -5.95
N ASP A 252 7.85 13.54 -5.31
CA ASP A 252 6.48 13.00 -5.37
C ASP A 252 6.21 12.19 -4.11
N THR A 253 5.10 12.42 -3.46
CA THR A 253 4.73 11.68 -2.24
C THR A 253 3.91 10.42 -2.50
N THR A 254 3.57 10.16 -3.77
CA THR A 254 2.80 8.99 -4.20
C THR A 254 3.57 7.70 -3.86
N GLY A 255 2.89 6.76 -3.21
CA GLY A 255 3.50 5.49 -2.83
C GLY A 255 4.40 5.52 -1.59
N ALA A 256 4.64 6.68 -0.96
CA ALA A 256 5.44 6.77 0.27
C ALA A 256 4.88 5.88 1.40
N GLY A 257 3.56 5.87 1.54
CA GLY A 257 2.86 4.98 2.49
C GLY A 257 3.07 3.50 2.17
N ASP A 258 3.07 3.13 0.89
CA ASP A 258 3.31 1.75 0.45
C ASP A 258 4.77 1.34 0.69
N GLY A 259 5.72 2.24 0.44
CA GLY A 259 7.11 2.08 0.82
C GLY A 259 7.28 1.86 2.33
N TYR A 260 6.58 2.65 3.14
CA TYR A 260 6.56 2.47 4.59
C TYR A 260 6.09 1.06 4.97
N ARG A 261 5.02 0.55 4.36
CA ARG A 261 4.49 -0.79 4.61
C ARG A 261 5.49 -1.88 4.21
N ALA A 262 6.19 -1.71 3.10
CA ALA A 262 7.25 -2.64 2.67
C ALA A 262 8.41 -2.69 3.68
N GLY A 263 8.88 -1.53 4.16
CA GLY A 263 9.91 -1.45 5.19
C GLY A 263 9.44 -2.08 6.51
N PHE A 264 8.22 -1.79 6.95
CA PHE A 264 7.63 -2.37 8.15
C PHE A 264 7.56 -3.91 8.07
N LEU A 265 7.06 -4.46 6.96
CA LEU A 265 7.01 -5.91 6.71
C LEU A 265 8.42 -6.53 6.70
N THR A 266 9.38 -5.85 6.08
CA THR A 266 10.79 -6.29 6.07
C THR A 266 11.35 -6.35 7.49
N GLY A 267 11.05 -5.37 8.33
CA GLY A 267 11.44 -5.39 9.74
C GLY A 267 10.84 -6.57 10.50
N LEU A 268 9.54 -6.84 10.31
CA LEU A 268 8.86 -7.95 10.95
C LEU A 268 9.47 -9.31 10.59
N ILE A 269 9.76 -9.54 9.30
CA ILE A 269 10.34 -10.82 8.87
C ILE A 269 11.79 -11.00 9.31
N ASN A 270 12.51 -9.89 9.54
CA ASN A 270 13.84 -9.87 10.15
C ASN A 270 13.79 -9.97 11.68
N LYS A 271 12.58 -10.03 12.28
CA LYS A 271 12.34 -10.08 13.72
C LYS A 271 12.90 -8.87 14.47
N PHE A 272 12.89 -7.71 13.84
CA PHE A 272 13.28 -6.46 14.50
C PHE A 272 12.23 -6.05 15.54
N PRO A 273 12.61 -5.32 16.59
CA PRO A 273 11.66 -4.66 17.47
C PRO A 273 10.68 -3.79 16.68
N LEU A 274 9.42 -3.67 17.13
CA LEU A 274 8.38 -2.92 16.40
C LEU A 274 8.79 -1.49 16.06
N GLU A 275 9.51 -0.83 16.95
CA GLU A 275 10.06 0.50 16.72
C GLU A 275 10.98 0.51 15.50
N GLN A 276 11.92 -0.44 15.41
CA GLN A 276 12.82 -0.56 14.26
C GLN A 276 12.07 -0.95 12.99
N CYS A 277 10.98 -1.73 13.09
CA CYS A 277 10.12 -1.99 11.92
C CYS A 277 9.51 -0.68 11.38
N CYS A 278 9.00 0.18 12.25
CA CYS A 278 8.46 1.49 11.87
C CYS A 278 9.56 2.45 11.34
N GLN A 279 10.74 2.43 11.96
CA GLN A 279 11.91 3.19 11.51
C GLN A 279 12.34 2.76 10.10
N LEU A 280 12.37 1.45 9.84
CA LEU A 280 12.67 0.93 8.50
C LEU A 280 11.59 1.33 7.49
N GLY A 281 10.33 1.36 7.90
CA GLY A 281 9.24 1.94 7.11
C GLY A 281 9.50 3.39 6.73
N ALA A 282 9.92 4.22 7.70
CA ALA A 282 10.25 5.62 7.45
C ALA A 282 11.44 5.78 6.48
N VAL A 283 12.46 4.91 6.59
CA VAL A 283 13.61 4.90 5.66
C VAL A 283 13.15 4.60 4.23
N ILE A 284 12.35 3.53 4.02
CA ILE A 284 11.88 3.19 2.66
C ILE A 284 10.98 4.29 2.12
N GLY A 285 10.06 4.84 2.92
CA GLY A 285 9.24 5.98 2.51
C GLY A 285 10.08 7.18 2.05
N SER A 286 11.23 7.43 2.69
CA SER A 286 12.13 8.51 2.29
C SER A 286 12.80 8.30 0.92
N PHE A 287 13.06 7.07 0.52
CA PHE A 287 13.55 6.76 -0.84
C PHE A 287 12.46 6.94 -1.89
N VAL A 288 11.21 6.52 -1.59
CA VAL A 288 10.09 6.64 -2.52
C VAL A 288 9.84 8.09 -2.90
N VAL A 289 9.85 9.01 -1.96
CA VAL A 289 9.54 10.42 -2.23
C VAL A 289 10.63 11.15 -3.04
N GLU A 290 11.80 10.56 -3.22
CA GLU A 290 12.91 11.12 -4.00
C GLU A 290 12.74 10.98 -5.53
N THR A 291 11.74 10.22 -5.96
CA THR A 291 11.46 9.98 -7.38
C THR A 291 10.01 10.31 -7.72
N VAL A 292 9.73 10.47 -9.00
CA VAL A 292 8.37 10.72 -9.49
C VAL A 292 7.71 9.40 -9.85
N GLY A 293 6.61 9.04 -9.16
CA GLY A 293 5.90 7.75 -9.30
C GLY A 293 6.33 6.71 -8.26
N ALA A 294 5.39 5.84 -7.91
CA ALA A 294 5.52 4.93 -6.77
C ALA A 294 6.41 3.70 -7.01
N GLN A 295 6.83 3.45 -8.26
CA GLN A 295 7.62 2.27 -8.66
C GLN A 295 8.79 2.65 -9.57
N THR A 296 9.45 3.78 -9.29
CA THR A 296 10.57 4.30 -10.09
C THR A 296 11.86 4.47 -9.29
N GLN A 297 11.78 4.43 -7.97
CA GLN A 297 12.93 4.46 -7.07
C GLN A 297 13.83 3.23 -7.25
N VAL A 298 15.11 3.43 -6.99
CA VAL A 298 16.11 2.36 -6.98
C VAL A 298 16.96 2.52 -5.74
N PHE A 299 17.12 1.45 -4.99
CA PHE A 299 18.05 1.36 -3.84
C PHE A 299 18.44 -0.10 -3.60
N ALA A 300 19.61 -0.30 -3.02
CA ALA A 300 20.05 -1.60 -2.53
C ALA A 300 19.85 -1.70 -1.00
N ARG A 301 19.85 -2.92 -0.47
CA ARG A 301 19.77 -3.14 0.99
C ARG A 301 20.81 -2.34 1.76
N LYS A 302 22.06 -2.25 1.24
CA LYS A 302 23.13 -1.49 1.85
C LYS A 302 22.82 0.02 1.96
N ASP A 303 22.16 0.59 0.96
CA ASP A 303 21.75 2.00 0.99
C ASP A 303 20.73 2.23 2.10
N VAL A 304 19.81 1.28 2.27
CA VAL A 304 18.78 1.29 3.32
C VAL A 304 19.41 1.18 4.70
N GLU A 305 20.33 0.22 4.91
CA GLU A 305 21.05 0.03 6.17
C GLU A 305 21.86 1.28 6.54
N THR A 306 22.55 1.89 5.58
CA THR A 306 23.31 3.13 5.77
C THR A 306 22.41 4.31 6.14
N ARG A 307 21.29 4.47 5.43
CA ARG A 307 20.34 5.56 5.73
C ARG A 307 19.67 5.35 7.09
N PHE A 308 19.38 4.11 7.47
CA PHE A 308 18.83 3.76 8.77
C PHE A 308 19.81 4.15 9.89
N GLU A 309 21.07 3.74 9.78
CA GLU A 309 22.12 4.10 10.76
C GLU A 309 22.30 5.62 10.86
N THR A 310 22.33 6.32 9.73
CA THR A 310 22.43 7.78 9.69
C THR A 310 21.25 8.46 10.37
N ALA A 311 20.05 7.95 10.21
CA ALA A 311 18.84 8.57 10.73
C ALA A 311 18.59 8.26 12.21
N PHE A 312 18.96 7.07 12.69
CA PHE A 312 18.59 6.57 14.02
C PHE A 312 19.78 6.23 14.93
N GLY A 313 21.01 6.36 14.43
CA GLY A 313 22.23 6.08 15.22
C GLY A 313 22.40 4.60 15.62
N THR A 314 21.63 3.69 15.01
CA THR A 314 21.65 2.26 15.31
C THR A 314 21.84 1.48 14.03
N GLN A 315 22.72 0.50 14.05
CA GLN A 315 22.91 -0.40 12.92
C GLN A 315 21.82 -1.47 12.87
N ILE A 316 21.35 -1.75 11.67
CA ILE A 316 20.52 -2.93 11.39
C ILE A 316 21.19 -3.76 10.30
N LYS A 317 20.87 -5.05 10.28
CA LYS A 317 21.29 -5.95 9.20
C LYS A 317 20.06 -6.65 8.63
N ILE A 318 19.69 -6.28 7.42
CA ILE A 318 18.63 -6.98 6.67
C ILE A 318 19.24 -8.28 6.16
N ARG A 319 18.69 -9.41 6.62
CA ARG A 319 19.21 -10.73 6.25
C ARG A 319 19.11 -10.98 4.74
N GLU A 320 20.04 -11.77 4.25
CA GLU A 320 19.95 -12.32 2.89
C GLU A 320 18.97 -13.48 2.88
N PHE A 321 18.06 -13.44 1.93
CA PHE A 321 17.15 -14.56 1.66
C PHE A 321 17.77 -15.37 0.50
N VAL A 322 18.39 -16.49 0.85
CA VAL A 322 18.91 -17.41 -0.18
C VAL A 322 17.72 -18.05 -0.88
N SER A 323 17.59 -17.79 -2.19
CA SER A 323 16.59 -18.37 -3.11
C SER A 323 16.74 -19.89 -3.25
#